data_38edd6ebaeced8e7e5d73ca95e1cd586
#
_entry.id   38edd6ebaeced8e7e5d73ca95e1cd586
#
_cell.length_a   1.000
_cell.length_b   1.000
_cell.length_c   1.000
_cell.angle_alpha   90.00
_cell.angle_beta   90.00
_cell.angle_gamma   90.00
#
_symmetry.space_group_name_H-M   'P 1'
#
loop_
_entity.id
_entity.type
_entity.pdbx_description
1 polymer ?
#
loop_
_entity_poly.entity_id
_entity_poly.type
_entity_poly.pdbx_seq_one_letter_code
_entity_poly.pdbx_strand_id
1 'polypeptide(L)'
;MGSAKASKSGMSDEYRLPRFFYVLLSNVISQALESRLVYIIMYMSTRKLNALLLLLGLSLPAMTQSVDYSIVAVGEESGLDFKKITSDNDCLCMPEVKRRGKKITWWSGRVIAMSPTEEKLAFLSYKTNNSNIYLKNLTGAGTTQQRTNRQQVIDFSYSPDGQKICFTEKNGSSNRIFITDANKGYGCRQVTANEFDFSPSYNADMSQILFCRKENSGSFGIWNYQFNDNSFSNFTSGFNAIPVPNTTDILCVRSSGIGNNEIWRINTETGVEECIVSEGNRSFTSPTISPDGKWILMVGSSMKVVDVAGQNSQNKVYPNTDIFVCHIDGSNLTQITYHAADDLSPVWSKDGKYIYFVSQRGSSTQTANIWRIPFMIKN
;
A
#
# COMPACT_ATOMS: atom_id res chain seq x y z
N MET A 1 18.04 -54.59 52.62
CA MET A 1 17.94 -55.00 51.21
C MET A 1 16.66 -54.40 50.64
N GLY A 2 16.71 -53.27 50.01
CA GLY A 2 15.57 -52.56 49.42
C GLY A 2 16.00 -51.97 48.09
N SER A 3 15.51 -52.56 47.00
CA SER A 3 15.77 -52.08 45.63
C SER A 3 14.89 -50.88 45.34
N ALA A 4 15.49 -49.75 45.08
CA ALA A 4 14.83 -48.56 44.56
C ALA A 4 14.51 -48.76 43.08
N LYS A 5 13.23 -48.80 42.73
CA LYS A 5 12.75 -48.67 41.34
C LYS A 5 12.84 -47.20 40.92
N ALA A 6 13.68 -46.92 39.91
CA ALA A 6 13.68 -45.63 39.24
C ALA A 6 12.42 -45.50 38.37
N SER A 7 11.62 -44.50 38.68
CA SER A 7 10.48 -44.08 37.84
C SER A 7 10.99 -43.34 36.60
N LYS A 8 10.68 -43.83 35.41
CA LYS A 8 10.80 -43.08 34.16
C LYS A 8 9.73 -42.01 34.14
N SER A 9 10.09 -40.76 34.43
CA SER A 9 9.26 -39.60 34.12
C SER A 9 9.27 -39.37 32.61
N GLY A 10 8.09 -39.37 32.02
CA GLY A 10 7.88 -39.06 30.59
C GLY A 10 8.35 -37.65 30.29
N MET A 11 9.26 -37.53 29.34
CA MET A 11 9.54 -36.23 28.70
C MET A 11 8.34 -35.80 27.90
N SER A 12 7.80 -34.64 28.22
CA SER A 12 6.70 -34.00 27.47
C SER A 12 7.18 -33.70 26.03
N ASP A 13 6.28 -33.91 25.08
CA ASP A 13 6.48 -33.70 23.62
C ASP A 13 6.85 -32.26 23.21
N GLU A 14 6.99 -31.35 24.16
CA GLU A 14 7.26 -29.92 23.95
C GLU A 14 8.69 -29.60 23.45
N TYR A 15 9.58 -30.59 23.41
CA TYR A 15 11.01 -30.40 23.06
C TYR A 15 11.49 -31.15 21.83
N ARG A 16 10.58 -31.73 21.02
CA ARG A 16 10.99 -32.33 19.75
C ARG A 16 11.09 -31.27 18.65
N LEU A 17 12.32 -30.93 18.27
CA LEU A 17 12.59 -30.15 17.06
C LEU A 17 12.00 -30.86 15.82
N PRO A 18 11.37 -30.14 14.89
CA PRO A 18 10.87 -30.71 13.63
C PRO A 18 11.99 -31.45 12.88
N ARG A 19 11.68 -32.56 12.22
CA ARG A 19 12.64 -33.34 11.40
C ARG A 19 13.49 -32.52 10.44
N PHE A 20 12.99 -31.42 9.97
CA PHE A 20 13.68 -30.45 9.12
C PHE A 20 14.88 -29.80 9.80
N PHE A 21 14.83 -29.56 11.12
CA PHE A 21 15.95 -29.06 11.89
C PHE A 21 17.10 -30.07 12.01
N TYR A 22 16.79 -31.37 11.99
CA TYR A 22 17.81 -32.40 12.02
C TYR A 22 18.65 -32.46 10.74
N VAL A 23 18.05 -32.20 9.58
CA VAL A 23 18.76 -32.18 8.29
C VAL A 23 19.64 -30.95 8.16
N LEU A 24 19.15 -29.77 8.62
CA LEU A 24 19.97 -28.55 8.65
C LEU A 24 21.10 -28.63 9.68
N LEU A 25 20.84 -29.18 10.86
CA LEU A 25 21.87 -29.41 11.88
C LEU A 25 22.92 -30.44 11.40
N SER A 26 22.52 -31.49 10.68
CA SER A 26 23.46 -32.47 10.16
C SER A 26 24.47 -31.86 9.17
N ASN A 27 24.00 -30.92 8.33
CA ASN A 27 24.89 -30.23 7.38
C ASN A 27 25.81 -29.20 8.06
N VAL A 28 25.34 -28.53 9.11
CA VAL A 28 26.17 -27.62 9.92
C VAL A 28 27.13 -28.41 10.82
N ILE A 29 26.69 -29.55 11.36
CA ILE A 29 27.50 -30.43 12.20
C ILE A 29 28.58 -31.13 11.38
N SER A 30 28.36 -31.45 10.10
CA SER A 30 29.44 -32.04 9.26
C SER A 30 30.60 -31.07 9.01
N GLN A 31 30.38 -29.75 9.16
CA GLN A 31 31.43 -28.73 9.05
C GLN A 31 32.04 -28.32 10.40
N ALA A 32 31.44 -28.72 11.55
CA ALA A 32 31.85 -28.28 12.90
C ALA A 32 32.21 -29.42 13.85
N LEU A 33 32.62 -30.59 13.33
CA LEU A 33 32.82 -31.83 14.09
C LEU A 33 33.96 -31.82 15.11
N GLU A 34 34.63 -30.70 15.41
CA GLU A 34 35.76 -30.64 16.35
C GLU A 34 35.51 -29.81 17.62
N SER A 35 34.28 -29.32 17.93
CA SER A 35 34.13 -28.50 19.12
C SER A 35 32.95 -28.89 20.03
N ARG A 36 33.16 -28.77 21.33
CA ARG A 36 32.18 -28.97 22.42
C ARG A 36 30.91 -28.13 22.32
N LEU A 37 30.76 -27.30 21.29
CA LEU A 37 29.60 -26.45 21.05
C LEU A 37 28.34 -27.23 20.61
N VAL A 38 28.50 -28.39 20.00
CA VAL A 38 27.40 -29.22 19.50
C VAL A 38 26.43 -29.65 20.62
N TYR A 39 26.96 -29.93 21.80
CA TYR A 39 26.15 -30.39 22.94
C TYR A 39 25.25 -29.27 23.53
N ILE A 40 25.71 -28.03 23.45
CA ILE A 40 24.95 -26.86 23.96
C ILE A 40 23.78 -26.51 23.02
N ILE A 41 23.96 -26.63 21.72
CA ILE A 41 22.95 -26.29 20.71
C ILE A 41 21.75 -27.25 20.77
N MET A 42 21.95 -28.52 21.09
CA MET A 42 20.86 -29.53 21.15
C MET A 42 19.85 -29.31 22.28
N TYR A 43 20.17 -28.49 23.28
CA TYR A 43 19.34 -28.25 24.47
C TYR A 43 18.81 -26.80 24.57
N MET A 44 19.01 -25.96 23.55
CA MET A 44 18.54 -24.58 23.58
C MET A 44 17.12 -24.43 23.01
N SER A 45 16.28 -23.63 23.68
CA SER A 45 14.99 -23.22 23.09
C SER A 45 15.20 -22.41 21.81
N THR A 46 14.27 -22.46 20.89
CA THR A 46 14.32 -21.74 19.58
C THR A 46 14.62 -20.25 19.74
N ARG A 47 14.17 -19.60 20.81
CA ARG A 47 14.49 -18.19 21.12
C ARG A 47 15.97 -17.97 21.46
N LYS A 48 16.56 -18.89 22.21
CA LYS A 48 17.99 -18.83 22.59
C LYS A 48 18.90 -19.18 21.40
N LEU A 49 18.46 -20.12 20.54
CA LEU A 49 19.17 -20.47 19.31
C LEU A 49 19.21 -19.30 18.33
N ASN A 50 18.09 -18.60 18.13
CA ASN A 50 18.03 -17.40 17.28
C ASN A 50 18.91 -16.26 17.83
N ALA A 51 18.98 -16.06 19.14
CA ALA A 51 19.86 -15.08 19.77
C ALA A 51 21.33 -15.44 19.60
N LEU A 52 21.69 -16.72 19.67
CA LEU A 52 23.05 -17.20 19.45
C LEU A 52 23.51 -17.04 18.00
N LEU A 53 22.63 -17.34 17.04
CA LEU A 53 22.89 -17.16 15.62
C LEU A 53 23.08 -15.67 15.24
N LEU A 54 22.31 -14.77 15.85
CA LEU A 54 22.49 -13.31 15.73
C LEU A 54 23.84 -12.83 16.29
N LEU A 55 24.27 -13.38 17.44
CA LEU A 55 25.56 -13.07 18.08
C LEU A 55 26.77 -13.58 17.26
N LEU A 56 26.58 -14.66 16.51
CA LEU A 56 27.62 -15.23 15.65
C LEU A 56 27.63 -14.65 14.24
N GLY A 57 26.78 -13.66 13.93
CA GLY A 57 26.65 -13.09 12.59
C GLY A 57 26.11 -14.09 11.54
N LEU A 58 25.60 -15.24 12.00
CA LEU A 58 24.96 -16.24 11.16
C LEU A 58 23.46 -15.91 11.09
N SER A 59 23.03 -15.18 10.09
CA SER A 59 21.63 -15.14 9.74
C SER A 59 21.26 -16.52 9.18
N LEU A 60 20.28 -17.21 9.80
CA LEU A 60 19.50 -18.19 9.04
C LEU A 60 18.97 -17.40 7.85
N PRO A 61 19.23 -17.81 6.60
CA PRO A 61 18.50 -17.22 5.50
C PRO A 61 17.04 -17.42 5.87
N ALA A 62 16.33 -16.32 6.15
CA ALA A 62 14.89 -16.37 6.05
C ALA A 62 14.68 -16.92 4.65
N MET A 63 14.25 -18.16 4.51
CA MET A 63 13.69 -18.66 3.27
C MET A 63 12.39 -17.90 3.10
N THR A 64 12.51 -16.63 2.73
CA THR A 64 11.47 -15.92 2.04
C THR A 64 11.39 -16.63 0.72
N GLN A 65 10.51 -17.64 0.64
CA GLN A 65 10.08 -18.15 -0.63
C GLN A 65 9.61 -16.92 -1.39
N SER A 66 10.41 -16.48 -2.37
CA SER A 66 10.03 -15.39 -3.24
C SER A 66 8.79 -15.84 -3.98
N VAL A 67 7.67 -15.17 -3.73
CA VAL A 67 6.46 -15.37 -4.53
C VAL A 67 6.84 -14.96 -5.95
N ASP A 68 6.54 -15.85 -6.92
CA ASP A 68 6.81 -15.56 -8.32
C ASP A 68 5.77 -14.57 -8.85
N TYR A 69 6.20 -13.36 -9.12
CA TYR A 69 5.36 -12.30 -9.72
C TYR A 69 5.54 -12.21 -11.24
N SER A 70 6.24 -13.15 -11.88
CA SER A 70 6.51 -13.14 -13.33
C SER A 70 5.26 -13.25 -14.19
N ILE A 71 4.19 -13.86 -13.68
CA ILE A 71 2.89 -13.90 -14.35
C ILE A 71 2.22 -12.53 -14.37
N VAL A 72 1.43 -12.25 -15.40
CA VAL A 72 0.70 -10.97 -15.54
C VAL A 72 -0.71 -11.06 -14.99
N ALA A 73 -1.41 -12.18 -15.21
CA ALA A 73 -2.79 -12.40 -14.78
C ALA A 73 -2.97 -13.82 -14.23
N VAL A 74 -3.93 -13.99 -13.36
CA VAL A 74 -4.37 -15.29 -12.81
C VAL A 74 -5.72 -15.70 -13.40
N GLY A 75 -6.19 -16.91 -13.11
CA GLY A 75 -7.43 -17.44 -13.72
C GLY A 75 -8.67 -16.61 -13.44
N GLU A 76 -8.79 -16.03 -12.23
CA GLU A 76 -9.90 -15.15 -11.83
C GLU A 76 -9.93 -13.84 -12.61
N GLU A 77 -8.80 -13.43 -13.18
CA GLU A 77 -8.65 -12.22 -14.00
C GLU A 77 -8.84 -12.52 -15.51
N SER A 78 -9.28 -13.73 -15.86
CA SER A 78 -9.49 -14.13 -17.25
C SER A 78 -10.46 -13.19 -17.96
N GLY A 79 -10.05 -12.69 -19.13
CA GLY A 79 -10.82 -11.71 -19.92
C GLY A 79 -10.49 -10.25 -19.63
N LEU A 80 -9.60 -9.95 -18.67
CA LEU A 80 -9.03 -8.61 -18.51
C LEU A 80 -7.79 -8.44 -19.41
N ASP A 81 -7.76 -7.35 -20.17
CA ASP A 81 -6.61 -6.98 -21.02
C ASP A 81 -5.62 -6.12 -20.21
N PHE A 82 -4.61 -6.78 -19.64
CA PHE A 82 -3.55 -6.12 -18.88
C PHE A 82 -2.52 -5.48 -19.80
N LYS A 83 -2.36 -4.16 -19.68
CA LYS A 83 -1.31 -3.43 -20.40
C LYS A 83 -0.32 -2.79 -19.45
N LYS A 84 0.97 -3.13 -19.57
CA LYS A 84 2.08 -2.47 -18.86
C LYS A 84 2.27 -1.07 -19.44
N ILE A 85 2.28 -0.02 -18.59
CA ILE A 85 2.35 1.39 -18.98
C ILE A 85 3.74 1.97 -18.77
N THR A 86 4.41 1.56 -17.71
CA THR A 86 5.79 1.95 -17.39
C THR A 86 6.76 0.82 -17.70
N SER A 87 8.04 1.14 -17.74
CA SER A 87 9.13 0.19 -17.80
C SER A 87 9.87 0.15 -16.46
N ASP A 88 10.70 -0.86 -16.25
CA ASP A 88 11.53 -0.97 -15.04
C ASP A 88 12.50 0.22 -14.89
N ASN A 89 12.88 0.86 -16.00
CA ASN A 89 13.70 2.08 -16.02
C ASN A 89 12.95 3.33 -15.51
N ASP A 90 11.64 3.27 -15.36
CA ASP A 90 10.85 4.34 -14.76
C ASP A 90 11.00 4.39 -13.23
N CYS A 91 11.63 3.36 -12.62
CA CYS A 91 11.97 3.29 -11.18
C CYS A 91 10.81 3.70 -10.27
N LEU A 92 9.64 3.10 -10.49
CA LEU A 92 8.40 3.47 -9.82
C LEU A 92 8.48 3.25 -8.31
N CYS A 93 7.97 4.19 -7.54
CA CYS A 93 7.80 4.01 -6.09
C CYS A 93 6.59 3.10 -5.81
N MET A 94 6.77 2.14 -4.90
CA MET A 94 5.65 1.41 -4.30
C MET A 94 5.11 2.18 -3.09
N PRO A 95 3.79 2.25 -2.90
CA PRO A 95 3.23 2.68 -1.64
C PRO A 95 3.70 1.77 -0.51
N GLU A 96 4.08 2.35 0.62
CA GLU A 96 4.37 1.56 1.81
C GLU A 96 3.05 1.14 2.48
N VAL A 97 2.80 -0.14 2.61
CA VAL A 97 1.62 -0.69 3.28
C VAL A 97 2.04 -1.45 4.53
N LYS A 98 1.66 -0.94 5.71
CA LYS A 98 1.85 -1.66 6.98
C LYS A 98 0.62 -2.49 7.29
N ARG A 99 0.85 -3.75 7.65
CA ARG A 99 -0.20 -4.73 7.95
C ARG A 99 -0.03 -5.31 9.35
N ARG A 100 -1.15 -5.64 9.98
CA ARG A 100 -1.22 -6.47 11.18
C ARG A 100 -2.21 -7.60 10.90
N GLY A 101 -1.69 -8.77 10.49
CA GLY A 101 -2.51 -9.85 9.95
C GLY A 101 -3.21 -9.39 8.66
N LYS A 102 -4.55 -9.51 8.60
CA LYS A 102 -5.36 -9.05 7.44
C LYS A 102 -5.58 -7.54 7.38
N LYS A 103 -5.25 -6.79 8.43
CA LYS A 103 -5.57 -5.37 8.55
C LYS A 103 -4.48 -4.51 7.96
N ILE A 104 -4.86 -3.52 7.14
CA ILE A 104 -3.96 -2.43 6.74
C ILE A 104 -3.98 -1.41 7.87
N THR A 105 -2.86 -1.27 8.58
CA THR A 105 -2.74 -0.34 9.72
C THR A 105 -2.19 1.02 9.31
N TRP A 106 -1.53 1.10 8.17
CA TRP A 106 -1.00 2.33 7.61
C TRP A 106 -0.72 2.19 6.11
N TRP A 107 -0.79 3.29 5.39
CA TRP A 107 -0.54 3.40 3.96
C TRP A 107 0.09 4.76 3.61
N SER A 108 1.11 4.78 2.74
CA SER A 108 1.95 5.96 2.50
C SER A 108 1.35 7.00 1.55
N GLY A 109 0.17 6.76 0.99
CA GLY A 109 -0.46 7.72 0.10
C GLY A 109 -0.51 7.28 -1.37
N ARG A 110 -0.98 8.19 -2.22
CA ARG A 110 -1.14 7.99 -3.66
C ARG A 110 0.18 8.20 -4.37
N VAL A 111 0.64 7.21 -5.11
CA VAL A 111 1.89 7.28 -5.89
C VAL A 111 1.66 7.43 -7.38
N ILE A 112 0.41 7.36 -7.84
CA ILE A 112 -0.01 7.69 -9.20
C ILE A 112 -1.27 8.56 -9.18
N ALA A 113 -1.42 9.41 -10.18
CA ALA A 113 -2.62 10.22 -10.41
C ALA A 113 -2.80 10.50 -11.91
N MET A 114 -4.05 10.41 -12.39
CA MET A 114 -4.41 10.81 -13.75
C MET A 114 -4.64 12.33 -13.80
N SER A 115 -4.12 12.99 -14.84
CA SER A 115 -4.50 14.38 -15.12
C SER A 115 -5.99 14.44 -15.45
N PRO A 116 -6.76 15.37 -14.85
CA PRO A 116 -8.17 15.48 -15.16
C PRO A 116 -8.44 16.09 -16.55
N THR A 117 -7.46 16.76 -17.14
CA THR A 117 -7.63 17.51 -18.40
C THR A 117 -6.85 16.94 -19.59
N GLU A 118 -5.78 16.19 -19.34
CA GLU A 118 -4.89 15.68 -20.38
C GLU A 118 -4.71 14.14 -20.26
N GLU A 119 -4.33 13.49 -21.37
CA GLU A 119 -3.95 12.07 -21.37
C GLU A 119 -2.51 11.91 -20.80
N LYS A 120 -2.36 12.32 -19.56
CA LYS A 120 -1.11 12.28 -18.80
C LYS A 120 -1.29 11.57 -17.46
N LEU A 121 -0.34 10.72 -17.14
CA LEU A 121 -0.24 10.05 -15.85
C LEU A 121 0.92 10.66 -15.07
N ALA A 122 0.67 11.12 -13.87
CA ALA A 122 1.70 11.48 -12.91
C ALA A 122 2.04 10.27 -12.02
N PHE A 123 3.30 10.12 -11.66
CA PHE A 123 3.73 9.04 -10.77
C PHE A 123 4.98 9.41 -9.98
N LEU A 124 5.18 8.78 -8.83
CA LEU A 124 6.40 8.90 -8.05
C LEU A 124 7.46 7.94 -8.56
N SER A 125 8.68 8.45 -8.70
CA SER A 125 9.83 7.69 -9.17
C SER A 125 11.12 8.07 -8.44
N TYR A 126 11.97 7.05 -8.20
CA TYR A 126 13.34 7.20 -7.67
C TYR A 126 14.41 7.38 -8.76
N LYS A 127 14.03 7.71 -9.97
CA LYS A 127 14.94 7.81 -11.12
C LYS A 127 16.15 8.74 -10.88
N THR A 128 16.01 9.71 -9.99
CA THR A 128 17.05 10.65 -9.57
C THR A 128 17.50 10.46 -8.13
N ASN A 129 17.50 9.23 -7.61
CA ASN A 129 17.84 8.81 -6.25
C ASN A 129 16.83 9.25 -5.16
N ASN A 130 16.13 10.36 -5.38
CA ASN A 130 15.07 10.84 -4.48
C ASN A 130 13.70 10.63 -5.14
N SER A 131 12.69 10.31 -4.33
CA SER A 131 11.32 10.20 -4.82
C SER A 131 10.81 11.56 -5.29
N ASN A 132 10.47 11.65 -6.57
CA ASN A 132 9.93 12.85 -7.21
C ASN A 132 8.75 12.53 -8.11
N ILE A 133 7.94 13.53 -8.42
CA ILE A 133 6.82 13.42 -9.36
C ILE A 133 7.36 13.48 -10.79
N TYR A 134 6.96 12.51 -11.59
CA TYR A 134 7.18 12.45 -13.02
C TYR A 134 5.84 12.42 -13.76
N LEU A 135 5.82 13.04 -14.95
CA LEU A 135 4.66 13.02 -15.84
C LEU A 135 4.98 12.16 -17.06
N LYS A 136 4.05 11.29 -17.43
CA LYS A 136 4.12 10.45 -18.64
C LYS A 136 2.93 10.73 -19.53
N ASN A 137 3.20 11.12 -20.78
CA ASN A 137 2.16 11.19 -21.80
C ASN A 137 1.70 9.76 -22.14
N LEU A 138 0.40 9.54 -22.20
CA LEU A 138 -0.19 8.25 -22.57
C LEU A 138 -0.42 8.13 -24.07
N THR A 139 -0.30 9.26 -24.80
CA THR A 139 -0.37 9.36 -26.27
C THR A 139 0.98 9.73 -26.86
N GLY A 140 1.20 9.42 -28.12
CA GLY A 140 2.44 9.75 -28.84
C GLY A 140 3.65 8.95 -28.35
N ALA A 141 4.81 9.58 -28.27
CA ALA A 141 6.09 8.93 -27.94
C ALA A 141 6.21 8.49 -26.46
N GLY A 142 5.21 8.74 -25.63
CA GLY A 142 5.18 8.31 -24.22
C GLY A 142 6.35 8.87 -23.39
N THR A 143 6.81 10.08 -23.68
CA THR A 143 7.93 10.74 -22.97
C THR A 143 7.61 10.93 -21.49
N THR A 144 8.63 10.72 -20.65
CA THR A 144 8.54 10.94 -19.21
C THR A 144 9.33 12.19 -18.84
N GLN A 145 8.70 13.10 -18.08
CA GLN A 145 9.30 14.37 -17.66
C GLN A 145 9.23 14.50 -16.13
N GLN A 146 10.36 14.82 -15.50
CA GLN A 146 10.40 15.15 -14.08
C GLN A 146 9.67 16.47 -13.81
N ARG A 147 8.84 16.51 -12.73
CA ARG A 147 8.05 17.69 -12.36
C ARG A 147 8.49 18.32 -11.05
N THR A 148 9.03 17.56 -10.11
CA THR A 148 9.56 18.08 -8.86
C THR A 148 11.03 17.75 -8.69
N ASN A 149 11.76 18.57 -7.94
CA ASN A 149 13.14 18.31 -7.52
C ASN A 149 13.20 18.53 -6.00
N ARG A 150 12.78 17.51 -5.26
CA ARG A 150 12.63 17.56 -3.80
C ARG A 150 13.41 16.40 -3.15
N GLN A 151 13.53 16.43 -1.81
CA GLN A 151 14.24 15.38 -1.09
C GLN A 151 13.48 14.06 -1.12
N GLN A 152 12.18 14.08 -0.81
CA GLN A 152 11.35 12.89 -0.87
C GLN A 152 9.88 13.28 -0.96
N VAL A 153 9.28 13.12 -2.14
CA VAL A 153 7.82 13.21 -2.29
C VAL A 153 7.21 11.85 -1.96
N ILE A 154 6.20 11.82 -1.10
CA ILE A 154 5.58 10.55 -0.64
C ILE A 154 4.14 10.34 -1.13
N ASP A 155 3.43 11.40 -1.46
CA ASP A 155 2.10 11.38 -2.07
C ASP A 155 1.78 12.70 -2.78
N PHE A 156 0.75 12.69 -3.61
CA PHE A 156 0.33 13.88 -4.34
C PHE A 156 -1.07 13.72 -4.94
N SER A 157 -1.67 14.85 -5.35
CA SER A 157 -2.87 14.88 -6.19
C SER A 157 -2.89 16.08 -7.12
N TYR A 158 -3.62 15.97 -8.24
CA TYR A 158 -3.92 17.10 -9.11
C TYR A 158 -5.01 18.01 -8.53
N SER A 159 -4.97 19.28 -8.90
CA SER A 159 -6.14 20.16 -8.80
C SER A 159 -7.20 19.73 -9.83
N PRO A 160 -8.50 19.99 -9.58
CA PRO A 160 -9.59 19.65 -10.51
C PRO A 160 -9.42 20.21 -11.92
N ASP A 161 -8.79 21.38 -12.08
CA ASP A 161 -8.48 22.00 -13.37
C ASP A 161 -7.21 21.46 -14.04
N GLY A 162 -6.47 20.56 -13.36
CA GLY A 162 -5.22 20.00 -13.86
C GLY A 162 -4.03 20.94 -13.91
N GLN A 163 -4.16 22.17 -13.42
CA GLN A 163 -3.09 23.20 -13.50
C GLN A 163 -2.09 23.13 -12.36
N LYS A 164 -2.49 22.55 -11.21
CA LYS A 164 -1.67 22.43 -10.02
C LYS A 164 -1.56 20.99 -9.55
N ILE A 165 -0.50 20.74 -8.80
CA ILE A 165 -0.31 19.50 -8.03
C ILE A 165 -0.03 19.91 -6.60
N CYS A 166 -0.78 19.38 -5.63
CA CYS A 166 -0.41 19.42 -4.23
C CYS A 166 0.27 18.11 -3.85
N PHE A 167 1.29 18.18 -3.02
CA PHE A 167 2.08 17.01 -2.65
C PHE A 167 2.65 17.11 -1.24
N THR A 168 2.94 15.96 -0.65
CA THR A 168 3.64 15.85 0.62
C THR A 168 5.12 15.61 0.37
N GLU A 169 5.97 16.46 0.95
CA GLU A 169 7.40 16.22 1.08
C GLU A 169 7.72 15.70 2.47
N LYS A 170 8.45 14.59 2.51
CA LYS A 170 9.05 14.08 3.74
C LYS A 170 10.50 14.54 3.84
N ASN A 171 10.84 15.14 4.98
CA ASN A 171 12.21 15.55 5.32
C ASN A 171 12.53 15.03 6.74
N GLY A 172 13.30 13.97 6.83
CA GLY A 172 13.54 13.25 8.08
C GLY A 172 12.25 12.69 8.68
N SER A 173 11.85 13.16 9.85
CA SER A 173 10.59 12.78 10.52
C SER A 173 9.41 13.69 10.16
N SER A 174 9.65 14.81 9.46
CA SER A 174 8.63 15.82 9.14
C SER A 174 8.00 15.57 7.78
N ASN A 175 6.67 15.72 7.70
CA ASN A 175 5.89 15.71 6.47
C ASN A 175 5.18 17.05 6.32
N ARG A 176 5.36 17.72 5.17
CA ARG A 176 4.75 19.04 4.90
C ARG A 176 4.14 19.06 3.51
N ILE A 177 3.11 19.86 3.35
CA ILE A 177 2.38 19.99 2.08
C ILE A 177 2.90 21.19 1.31
N PHE A 178 3.06 20.96 0.01
CA PHE A 178 3.46 21.93 -0.98
C PHE A 178 2.52 21.91 -2.17
N ILE A 179 2.52 23.00 -2.93
CA ILE A 179 1.85 23.14 -4.24
C ILE A 179 2.89 23.48 -5.29
N THR A 180 2.77 22.90 -6.46
CA THR A 180 3.54 23.23 -7.65
C THR A 180 2.63 23.40 -8.86
N ASP A 181 3.11 24.06 -9.91
CA ASP A 181 2.46 24.07 -11.21
C ASP A 181 2.60 22.68 -11.87
N ALA A 182 1.53 22.18 -12.47
CA ALA A 182 1.55 20.86 -13.11
C ALA A 182 2.36 20.85 -14.41
N ASN A 183 2.50 21.98 -15.10
CA ASN A 183 3.07 22.07 -16.43
C ASN A 183 4.35 22.93 -16.54
N LYS A 184 4.68 23.73 -15.52
CA LYS A 184 5.77 24.72 -15.58
C LYS A 184 6.73 24.62 -14.40
N GLY A 185 8.03 24.48 -14.72
CA GLY A 185 9.13 24.65 -13.77
C GLY A 185 9.14 23.69 -12.57
N TYR A 186 10.02 23.98 -11.63
CA TYR A 186 10.16 23.23 -10.36
C TYR A 186 9.77 24.08 -9.14
N GLY A 187 9.24 25.29 -9.35
CA GLY A 187 8.81 26.18 -8.27
C GLY A 187 7.70 25.56 -7.47
N CYS A 188 7.80 25.62 -6.15
CA CYS A 188 6.75 25.16 -5.26
C CYS A 188 6.53 26.12 -4.10
N ARG A 189 5.28 26.20 -3.62
CA ARG A 189 4.89 26.98 -2.44
C ARG A 189 4.57 26.02 -1.31
N GLN A 190 5.16 26.23 -0.15
CA GLN A 190 4.78 25.50 1.07
C GLN A 190 3.41 25.97 1.54
N VAL A 191 2.55 24.99 1.92
CA VAL A 191 1.19 25.23 2.43
C VAL A 191 1.16 25.08 3.93
N THR A 192 1.75 24.00 4.46
CA THR A 192 1.70 23.71 5.90
C THR A 192 3.09 23.80 6.52
N ALA A 193 3.12 24.26 7.78
CA ALA A 193 4.32 24.29 8.61
C ALA A 193 4.37 23.17 9.67
N ASN A 194 3.24 22.49 9.90
CA ASN A 194 3.17 21.34 10.80
C ASN A 194 3.95 20.16 10.22
N GLU A 195 4.55 19.35 11.09
CA GLU A 195 5.47 18.29 10.71
C GLU A 195 4.79 16.93 10.43
N PHE A 196 3.46 16.85 10.54
CA PHE A 196 2.73 15.59 10.41
C PHE A 196 1.55 15.69 9.45
N ASP A 197 1.67 16.53 8.42
CA ASP A 197 0.63 16.74 7.41
C ASP A 197 0.93 15.92 6.15
N PHE A 198 -0.06 15.19 5.63
CA PHE A 198 0.10 14.33 4.45
C PHE A 198 -1.25 14.10 3.72
N SER A 199 -1.22 13.38 2.60
CA SER A 199 -2.37 13.05 1.75
C SER A 199 -3.20 14.25 1.32
N PRO A 200 -2.60 15.29 0.70
CA PRO A 200 -3.34 16.46 0.27
C PRO A 200 -4.25 16.18 -0.91
N SER A 201 -5.40 16.85 -0.95
CA SER A 201 -6.34 16.85 -2.06
C SER A 201 -7.04 18.21 -2.15
N TYR A 202 -7.15 18.77 -3.36
CA TYR A 202 -8.00 19.94 -3.56
C TYR A 202 -9.46 19.55 -3.36
N ASN A 203 -10.28 20.46 -2.82
CA ASN A 203 -11.72 20.33 -2.93
C ASN A 203 -12.21 20.66 -4.35
N ALA A 204 -13.49 20.43 -4.65
CA ALA A 204 -14.03 20.49 -6.01
C ALA A 204 -13.92 21.90 -6.64
N ASP A 205 -14.11 22.97 -5.87
CA ASP A 205 -14.04 24.37 -6.33
C ASP A 205 -12.65 25.00 -6.21
N MET A 206 -11.66 24.22 -5.75
CA MET A 206 -10.27 24.66 -5.54
C MET A 206 -10.08 25.77 -4.50
N SER A 207 -11.07 26.06 -3.67
CA SER A 207 -10.97 27.05 -2.58
C SER A 207 -10.13 26.57 -1.39
N GLN A 208 -9.96 25.23 -1.30
CA GLN A 208 -9.32 24.60 -0.16
C GLN A 208 -8.42 23.43 -0.57
N ILE A 209 -7.49 23.09 0.33
CA ILE A 209 -6.82 21.79 0.33
C ILE A 209 -7.26 21.02 1.58
N LEU A 210 -7.82 19.84 1.37
CA LEU A 210 -8.03 18.83 2.40
C LEU A 210 -6.73 18.07 2.60
N PHE A 211 -6.39 17.73 3.83
CA PHE A 211 -5.21 16.94 4.14
C PHE A 211 -5.37 16.18 5.44
N CYS A 212 -4.54 15.18 5.65
CA CYS A 212 -4.50 14.42 6.88
C CYS A 212 -3.43 14.99 7.81
N ARG A 213 -3.77 15.16 9.09
CA ARG A 213 -2.83 15.53 10.15
C ARG A 213 -2.82 14.45 11.22
N LYS A 214 -1.63 13.99 11.60
CA LYS A 214 -1.49 13.13 12.75
C LYS A 214 -1.56 13.98 14.01
N GLU A 215 -2.53 13.68 14.86
CA GLU A 215 -2.76 14.35 16.12
C GLU A 215 -1.81 13.86 17.24
N ASN A 216 -1.66 14.64 18.30
CA ASN A 216 -0.84 14.27 19.47
C ASN A 216 -1.32 12.98 20.14
N SER A 217 -2.61 12.67 20.06
CA SER A 217 -3.21 11.40 20.51
C SER A 217 -2.77 10.18 19.71
N GLY A 218 -2.14 10.39 18.55
CA GLY A 218 -1.80 9.35 17.59
C GLY A 218 -2.93 9.03 16.61
N SER A 219 -4.11 9.63 16.75
CA SER A 219 -5.22 9.56 15.78
C SER A 219 -4.91 10.43 14.55
N PHE A 220 -5.77 10.32 13.54
CA PHE A 220 -5.70 11.13 12.34
C PHE A 220 -6.94 12.00 12.21
N GLY A 221 -6.71 13.29 11.94
CA GLY A 221 -7.75 14.27 11.61
C GLY A 221 -7.68 14.69 10.15
N ILE A 222 -8.83 14.92 9.54
CA ILE A 222 -8.95 15.59 8.24
C ILE A 222 -9.04 17.08 8.49
N TRP A 223 -8.06 17.79 8.01
CA TRP A 223 -7.94 19.24 8.10
C TRP A 223 -8.15 19.88 6.74
N ASN A 224 -8.55 21.12 6.73
CA ASN A 224 -8.55 21.94 5.53
C ASN A 224 -7.63 23.17 5.69
N TYR A 225 -7.11 23.62 4.57
CA TYR A 225 -6.44 24.91 4.42
C TYR A 225 -7.25 25.74 3.44
N GLN A 226 -7.70 26.91 3.88
CA GLN A 226 -8.46 27.88 3.09
C GLN A 226 -7.51 28.82 2.33
N PHE A 227 -7.71 29.01 1.05
CA PHE A 227 -6.86 29.91 0.26
C PHE A 227 -7.19 31.40 0.44
N ASN A 228 -8.43 31.74 0.83
CA ASN A 228 -8.89 33.11 0.95
C ASN A 228 -8.26 33.86 2.13
N ASP A 229 -8.03 33.20 3.25
CA ASP A 229 -7.54 33.79 4.51
C ASP A 229 -6.33 33.05 5.10
N ASN A 230 -5.85 32.00 4.45
CA ASN A 230 -4.77 31.11 4.89
C ASN A 230 -5.06 30.43 6.24
N SER A 231 -6.33 30.24 6.61
CA SER A 231 -6.71 29.58 7.84
C SER A 231 -6.65 28.06 7.73
N PHE A 232 -6.55 27.42 8.90
CA PHE A 232 -6.61 25.96 9.04
C PHE A 232 -7.72 25.60 9.99
N SER A 233 -8.51 24.57 9.66
CA SER A 233 -9.48 24.02 10.58
C SER A 233 -9.52 22.49 10.51
N ASN A 234 -9.78 21.86 11.67
CA ASN A 234 -10.07 20.43 11.73
C ASN A 234 -11.52 20.25 11.28
N PHE A 235 -11.70 19.39 10.29
CA PHE A 235 -13.03 19.13 9.75
C PHE A 235 -13.68 17.90 10.41
N THR A 236 -12.93 16.77 10.47
CA THR A 236 -13.42 15.52 11.05
C THR A 236 -12.28 14.55 11.30
N SER A 237 -12.56 13.39 11.91
CA SER A 237 -11.59 12.31 12.06
C SER A 237 -11.48 11.48 10.79
N GLY A 238 -10.30 10.96 10.49
CA GLY A 238 -10.04 10.10 9.34
C GLY A 238 -8.78 10.46 8.57
N PHE A 239 -8.60 9.85 7.40
CA PHE A 239 -7.46 10.08 6.51
C PHE A 239 -7.84 9.80 5.04
N ASN A 240 -6.96 10.16 4.09
CA ASN A 240 -7.16 9.99 2.64
C ASN A 240 -8.46 10.61 2.12
N ALA A 241 -8.76 11.83 2.55
CA ALA A 241 -9.93 12.56 2.08
C ALA A 241 -9.80 12.93 0.60
N ILE A 242 -10.88 12.74 -0.15
CA ILE A 242 -11.02 13.15 -1.56
C ILE A 242 -12.40 13.77 -1.78
N PRO A 243 -12.53 14.81 -2.61
CA PRO A 243 -13.84 15.36 -2.94
C PRO A 243 -14.65 14.42 -3.85
N VAL A 244 -15.96 14.44 -3.66
CA VAL A 244 -16.90 13.81 -4.60
C VAL A 244 -17.24 14.84 -5.68
N PRO A 245 -17.02 14.57 -6.97
CA PRO A 245 -17.27 15.53 -8.05
C PRO A 245 -18.71 16.07 -8.03
N ASN A 246 -18.85 17.37 -8.28
CA ASN A 246 -20.14 18.08 -8.36
C ASN A 246 -21.02 18.00 -7.11
N THR A 247 -20.44 17.77 -5.95
CA THR A 247 -21.14 17.75 -4.66
C THR A 247 -20.32 18.48 -3.61
N THR A 248 -20.89 18.67 -2.42
CA THR A 248 -20.18 19.13 -1.21
C THR A 248 -19.68 17.98 -0.35
N ASP A 249 -19.75 16.75 -0.84
CA ASP A 249 -19.32 15.58 -0.11
C ASP A 249 -17.84 15.28 -0.31
N ILE A 250 -17.28 14.62 0.69
CA ILE A 250 -15.97 13.98 0.60
C ILE A 250 -16.09 12.49 0.91
N LEU A 251 -15.21 11.69 0.33
CA LEU A 251 -14.93 10.35 0.82
C LEU A 251 -13.67 10.38 1.66
N CYS A 252 -13.67 9.61 2.74
CA CYS A 252 -12.48 9.41 3.56
C CYS A 252 -12.39 8.00 4.11
N VAL A 253 -11.26 7.67 4.69
CA VAL A 253 -11.01 6.41 5.36
C VAL A 253 -11.07 6.62 6.86
N ARG A 254 -11.79 5.75 7.58
CA ARG A 254 -11.80 5.70 9.04
C ARG A 254 -11.52 4.30 9.53
N SER A 255 -10.87 4.21 10.67
CA SER A 255 -10.69 2.91 11.34
C SER A 255 -11.93 2.58 12.15
N SER A 256 -12.51 1.41 11.92
CA SER A 256 -13.61 0.88 12.73
C SER A 256 -13.17 0.51 14.14
N GLY A 257 -14.13 0.35 15.05
CA GLY A 257 -13.89 -0.11 16.42
C GLY A 257 -13.18 -1.46 16.52
N ILE A 258 -13.26 -2.31 15.48
CA ILE A 258 -12.52 -3.57 15.36
C ILE A 258 -11.18 -3.44 14.66
N GLY A 259 -10.82 -2.20 14.27
CA GLY A 259 -9.53 -1.84 13.65
C GLY A 259 -9.39 -2.21 12.18
N ASN A 260 -10.47 -2.44 11.44
CA ASN A 260 -10.48 -2.41 9.98
C ASN A 260 -10.63 -0.96 9.50
N ASN A 261 -10.21 -0.67 8.28
CA ASN A 261 -10.48 0.60 7.65
C ASN A 261 -11.73 0.49 6.79
N GLU A 262 -12.56 1.51 6.86
CA GLU A 262 -13.85 1.66 6.18
C GLU A 262 -13.85 2.91 5.31
N ILE A 263 -14.69 2.95 4.29
CA ILE A 263 -14.88 4.15 3.46
C ILE A 263 -16.14 4.87 3.94
N TRP A 264 -15.99 6.14 4.29
CA TRP A 264 -17.04 7.01 4.77
C TRP A 264 -17.29 8.15 3.79
N ARG A 265 -18.53 8.52 3.63
CA ARG A 265 -19.01 9.71 2.92
C ARG A 265 -19.43 10.74 3.93
N ILE A 266 -19.01 11.98 3.74
CA ILE A 266 -19.27 13.07 4.66
C ILE A 266 -19.69 14.29 3.84
N ASN A 267 -20.86 14.85 4.14
CA ASN A 267 -21.28 16.12 3.57
C ASN A 267 -20.62 17.27 4.34
N THR A 268 -19.87 18.12 3.66
CA THR A 268 -19.06 19.16 4.29
C THR A 268 -19.88 20.36 4.78
N GLU A 269 -21.11 20.54 4.29
CA GLU A 269 -22.01 21.64 4.69
C GLU A 269 -22.92 21.24 5.84
N THR A 270 -23.51 20.04 5.73
CA THR A 270 -24.50 19.57 6.72
C THR A 270 -23.87 18.78 7.87
N GLY A 271 -22.64 18.28 7.68
CA GLY A 271 -21.98 17.38 8.62
C GLY A 271 -22.59 15.97 8.67
N VAL A 272 -23.47 15.60 7.75
CA VAL A 272 -24.04 14.25 7.67
C VAL A 272 -22.92 13.27 7.27
N GLU A 273 -22.80 12.19 8.00
CA GLU A 273 -21.79 11.16 7.82
C GLU A 273 -22.43 9.79 7.59
N GLU A 274 -21.92 9.04 6.64
CA GLU A 274 -22.38 7.71 6.28
C GLU A 274 -21.23 6.77 6.01
N CYS A 275 -21.26 5.56 6.60
CA CYS A 275 -20.33 4.48 6.25
C CYS A 275 -20.83 3.78 5.00
N ILE A 276 -20.15 3.94 3.88
CA ILE A 276 -20.58 3.38 2.59
C ILE A 276 -19.92 2.05 2.24
N VAL A 277 -18.71 1.75 2.77
CA VAL A 277 -18.07 0.45 2.59
C VAL A 277 -17.46 -0.02 3.90
N SER A 278 -17.94 -1.13 4.42
CA SER A 278 -17.44 -1.81 5.61
C SER A 278 -17.59 -3.32 5.47
N GLU A 279 -16.52 -4.07 5.74
CA GLU A 279 -16.54 -5.51 5.87
C GLU A 279 -15.74 -5.95 7.12
N GLY A 280 -16.31 -6.79 7.95
CA GLY A 280 -15.71 -7.20 9.23
C GLY A 280 -14.37 -7.94 9.13
N ASN A 281 -14.05 -8.50 7.96
CA ASN A 281 -12.82 -9.27 7.71
C ASN A 281 -11.85 -8.61 6.73
N ARG A 282 -12.17 -7.42 6.22
CA ARG A 282 -11.37 -6.72 5.22
C ARG A 282 -11.18 -5.26 5.59
N SER A 283 -10.07 -4.69 5.20
CA SER A 283 -9.71 -3.29 5.41
C SER A 283 -9.64 -2.60 4.06
N PHE A 284 -10.31 -1.44 3.91
CA PHE A 284 -10.32 -0.66 2.68
C PHE A 284 -9.54 0.65 2.83
N THR A 285 -8.89 1.09 1.76
CA THR A 285 -8.13 2.35 1.72
C THR A 285 -8.02 2.87 0.29
N SER A 286 -7.42 4.04 0.12
CA SER A 286 -7.15 4.66 -1.19
C SER A 286 -8.38 4.82 -2.08
N PRO A 287 -9.50 5.37 -1.61
CA PRO A 287 -10.63 5.60 -2.48
C PRO A 287 -10.27 6.56 -3.62
N THR A 288 -10.79 6.29 -4.83
CA THR A 288 -10.78 7.22 -5.96
C THR A 288 -12.12 7.14 -6.69
N ILE A 289 -12.62 8.27 -7.17
CA ILE A 289 -13.94 8.38 -7.78
C ILE A 289 -13.79 8.46 -9.28
N SER A 290 -14.70 7.80 -10.02
CA SER A 290 -14.75 7.87 -11.47
C SER A 290 -15.08 9.29 -11.94
N PRO A 291 -14.65 9.70 -13.16
CA PRO A 291 -14.92 11.03 -13.68
C PRO A 291 -16.39 11.41 -13.76
N ASP A 292 -17.28 10.42 -13.93
CA ASP A 292 -18.74 10.60 -13.95
C ASP A 292 -19.39 10.63 -12.55
N GLY A 293 -18.57 10.45 -11.48
CA GLY A 293 -19.01 10.48 -10.10
C GLY A 293 -19.81 9.25 -9.63
N LYS A 294 -19.90 8.18 -10.44
CA LYS A 294 -20.80 7.04 -10.15
C LYS A 294 -20.12 5.86 -9.45
N TRP A 295 -18.80 5.77 -9.53
CA TRP A 295 -18.04 4.62 -9.07
C TRP A 295 -16.91 5.00 -8.15
N ILE A 296 -16.61 4.12 -7.21
CA ILE A 296 -15.45 4.21 -6.32
C ILE A 296 -14.52 3.03 -6.60
N LEU A 297 -13.25 3.30 -6.89
CA LEU A 297 -12.18 2.32 -6.77
C LEU A 297 -11.54 2.45 -5.39
N MET A 298 -11.09 1.33 -4.85
CA MET A 298 -10.37 1.28 -3.60
C MET A 298 -9.40 0.10 -3.55
N VAL A 299 -8.47 0.14 -2.63
CA VAL A 299 -7.61 -0.98 -2.28
C VAL A 299 -8.27 -1.72 -1.11
N GLY A 300 -8.49 -3.03 -1.28
CA GLY A 300 -8.98 -3.89 -0.21
C GLY A 300 -7.91 -4.88 0.24
N SER A 301 -7.80 -5.11 1.57
CA SER A 301 -6.94 -6.18 2.08
C SER A 301 -7.55 -7.54 1.78
N SER A 302 -6.74 -8.48 1.34
CA SER A 302 -7.13 -9.87 1.09
C SER A 302 -6.06 -10.83 1.60
N MET A 303 -6.38 -12.12 1.56
CA MET A 303 -5.44 -13.20 1.88
C MET A 303 -5.37 -14.13 0.69
N LYS A 304 -4.18 -14.29 0.14
CA LYS A 304 -3.94 -15.23 -0.96
C LYS A 304 -3.43 -16.55 -0.44
N VAL A 305 -3.96 -17.62 -1.00
CA VAL A 305 -3.42 -18.96 -0.88
C VAL A 305 -2.50 -19.20 -2.05
N VAL A 306 -1.23 -19.41 -1.78
CA VAL A 306 -0.24 -19.69 -2.82
C VAL A 306 0.19 -21.15 -2.68
N ASP A 307 -0.03 -21.94 -3.72
CA ASP A 307 0.50 -23.29 -3.83
C ASP A 307 2.01 -23.22 -4.00
N VAL A 308 2.72 -23.75 -3.03
CA VAL A 308 4.17 -23.83 -3.08
C VAL A 308 4.54 -25.10 -3.82
N ALA A 309 4.90 -25.00 -5.10
CA ALA A 309 5.35 -26.13 -5.90
C ALA A 309 6.56 -26.81 -5.24
N GLY A 310 6.44 -28.11 -4.94
CA GLY A 310 7.57 -28.97 -4.53
C GLY A 310 7.69 -29.30 -3.05
N GLN A 311 6.84 -28.82 -2.17
CA GLN A 311 6.77 -29.27 -0.77
C GLN A 311 5.34 -29.66 -0.42
N ASN A 312 5.13 -30.96 -0.12
CA ASN A 312 3.88 -31.55 0.39
C ASN A 312 2.80 -30.52 0.73
N SER A 313 2.04 -30.11 -0.27
CA SER A 313 0.75 -29.37 -0.27
C SER A 313 0.44 -28.54 0.99
N GLN A 314 1.34 -27.69 1.46
CA GLN A 314 1.01 -26.67 2.44
C GLN A 314 0.73 -25.36 1.71
N ASN A 315 -0.55 -25.07 1.50
CA ASN A 315 -1.02 -23.76 1.06
C ASN A 315 -0.55 -22.71 2.05
N LYS A 316 0.36 -21.82 1.66
CA LYS A 316 0.72 -20.66 2.47
C LYS A 316 -0.22 -19.52 2.17
N VAL A 317 -0.74 -18.91 3.24
CA VAL A 317 -1.62 -17.76 3.15
C VAL A 317 -0.80 -16.50 3.39
N TYR A 318 -0.77 -15.61 2.40
CA TYR A 318 -0.07 -14.33 2.47
C TYR A 318 -1.07 -13.18 2.54
N PRO A 319 -0.81 -12.14 3.37
CA PRO A 319 -1.58 -10.90 3.28
C PRO A 319 -1.30 -10.22 1.95
N ASN A 320 -2.35 -9.80 1.27
CA ASN A 320 -2.31 -9.18 -0.04
C ASN A 320 -3.23 -7.96 -0.11
N THR A 321 -3.08 -7.15 -1.15
CA THR A 321 -4.00 -6.06 -1.48
C THR A 321 -4.41 -6.17 -2.94
N ASP A 322 -5.70 -6.01 -3.17
CA ASP A 322 -6.32 -6.05 -4.49
C ASP A 322 -7.18 -4.82 -4.73
N ILE A 323 -7.52 -4.55 -5.98
CA ILE A 323 -8.39 -3.46 -6.38
C ILE A 323 -9.84 -3.92 -6.31
N PHE A 324 -10.66 -3.08 -5.69
CA PHE A 324 -12.10 -3.24 -5.57
C PHE A 324 -12.83 -2.06 -6.21
N VAL A 325 -14.05 -2.28 -6.63
CA VAL A 325 -14.96 -1.26 -7.14
C VAL A 325 -16.32 -1.41 -6.50
N CYS A 326 -17.03 -0.29 -6.30
CA CYS A 326 -18.44 -0.27 -5.95
C CYS A 326 -19.12 0.97 -6.57
N HIS A 327 -20.42 1.03 -6.52
CA HIS A 327 -21.16 2.27 -6.81
C HIS A 327 -20.82 3.35 -5.75
N ILE A 328 -21.13 4.61 -6.07
CA ILE A 328 -20.87 5.76 -5.18
C ILE A 328 -21.64 5.67 -3.84
N ASP A 329 -22.70 4.89 -3.79
CA ASP A 329 -23.49 4.58 -2.59
C ASP A 329 -22.99 3.33 -1.84
N GLY A 330 -21.87 2.74 -2.28
CA GLY A 330 -21.27 1.53 -1.69
C GLY A 330 -21.87 0.21 -2.16
N SER A 331 -22.95 0.23 -2.94
CA SER A 331 -23.58 -0.98 -3.47
C SER A 331 -22.70 -1.68 -4.51
N ASN A 332 -22.94 -2.97 -4.74
CA ASN A 332 -22.25 -3.80 -5.74
C ASN A 332 -20.72 -3.86 -5.57
N LEU A 333 -20.25 -3.95 -4.31
CA LEU A 333 -18.83 -4.11 -4.01
C LEU A 333 -18.26 -5.36 -4.68
N THR A 334 -17.31 -5.17 -5.58
CA THR A 334 -16.72 -6.23 -6.41
C THR A 334 -15.20 -6.15 -6.40
N GLN A 335 -14.53 -7.28 -6.21
CA GLN A 335 -13.08 -7.41 -6.39
C GLN A 335 -12.76 -7.51 -7.88
N ILE A 336 -11.76 -6.75 -8.34
CA ILE A 336 -11.36 -6.70 -9.76
C ILE A 336 -10.07 -7.49 -9.98
N THR A 337 -9.08 -7.35 -9.09
CA THR A 337 -7.78 -8.00 -9.26
C THR A 337 -7.57 -9.09 -8.21
N TYR A 338 -6.78 -10.12 -8.59
CA TYR A 338 -6.60 -11.35 -7.81
C TYR A 338 -5.15 -11.85 -7.82
N HIS A 339 -4.21 -11.07 -8.31
CA HIS A 339 -2.80 -11.48 -8.41
C HIS A 339 -2.14 -11.62 -7.04
N ALA A 340 -1.08 -12.46 -6.94
CA ALA A 340 -0.32 -12.63 -5.71
C ALA A 340 0.50 -11.40 -5.30
N ALA A 341 0.88 -10.55 -6.27
CA ALA A 341 1.49 -9.25 -5.99
C ALA A 341 0.44 -8.28 -5.44
N ASP A 342 0.88 -7.35 -4.61
CA ASP A 342 0.03 -6.24 -4.18
C ASP A 342 -0.36 -5.36 -5.37
N ASP A 343 -1.66 -5.06 -5.48
CA ASP A 343 -2.21 -4.09 -6.41
C ASP A 343 -2.66 -2.85 -5.62
N LEU A 344 -2.08 -1.69 -5.94
CA LEU A 344 -2.14 -0.50 -5.10
C LEU A 344 -2.40 0.77 -5.92
N SER A 345 -2.82 1.85 -5.24
CA SER A 345 -3.02 3.18 -5.82
C SER A 345 -3.85 3.18 -7.10
N PRO A 346 -5.09 2.62 -7.11
CA PRO A 346 -5.91 2.64 -8.31
C PRO A 346 -6.33 4.05 -8.69
N VAL A 347 -6.34 4.35 -10.00
CA VAL A 347 -6.87 5.61 -10.55
C VAL A 347 -7.64 5.34 -11.83
N TRP A 348 -8.65 6.15 -12.08
CA TRP A 348 -9.43 6.12 -13.30
C TRP A 348 -8.70 6.78 -14.46
N SER A 349 -8.93 6.31 -15.70
CA SER A 349 -8.65 7.13 -16.87
C SER A 349 -9.56 8.36 -16.89
N LYS A 350 -9.16 9.40 -17.61
CA LYS A 350 -9.95 10.63 -17.79
C LYS A 350 -11.36 10.38 -18.33
N ASP A 351 -11.50 9.40 -19.23
CA ASP A 351 -12.79 9.02 -19.84
C ASP A 351 -13.56 7.93 -19.07
N GLY A 352 -13.01 7.46 -17.93
CA GLY A 352 -13.62 6.42 -17.10
C GLY A 352 -13.58 5.00 -17.66
N LYS A 353 -12.96 4.78 -18.85
CA LYS A 353 -12.96 3.47 -19.51
C LYS A 353 -11.88 2.52 -19.04
N TYR A 354 -10.86 3.03 -18.34
CA TYR A 354 -9.72 2.25 -17.87
C TYR A 354 -9.43 2.51 -16.41
N ILE A 355 -8.87 1.50 -15.78
CA ILE A 355 -8.29 1.58 -14.44
C ILE A 355 -6.78 1.43 -14.56
N TYR A 356 -6.02 2.34 -13.94
CA TYR A 356 -4.58 2.25 -13.79
C TYR A 356 -4.25 1.94 -12.34
N PHE A 357 -3.26 1.13 -12.09
CA PHE A 357 -2.82 0.78 -10.74
C PHE A 357 -1.35 0.37 -10.72
N VAL A 358 -0.75 0.34 -9.55
CA VAL A 358 0.64 -0.04 -9.33
C VAL A 358 0.69 -1.49 -8.88
N SER A 359 1.54 -2.29 -9.53
CA SER A 359 1.74 -3.70 -9.18
C SER A 359 3.14 -4.18 -9.55
N GLN A 360 3.61 -5.19 -8.83
CA GLN A 360 4.83 -5.94 -9.15
C GLN A 360 4.58 -7.13 -10.07
N ARG A 361 3.33 -7.36 -10.51
CA ARG A 361 2.97 -8.43 -11.47
C ARG A 361 3.82 -8.37 -12.74
N GLY A 362 4.07 -9.49 -13.38
CA GLY A 362 4.88 -9.56 -14.58
C GLY A 362 6.37 -9.26 -14.37
N SER A 363 6.86 -9.25 -13.11
CA SER A 363 8.24 -8.97 -12.76
C SER A 363 8.87 -10.10 -11.94
N SER A 364 9.95 -10.69 -12.46
CA SER A 364 10.78 -11.65 -11.72
C SER A 364 11.66 -10.98 -10.65
N THR A 365 11.90 -9.68 -10.76
CA THR A 365 12.74 -8.89 -9.86
C THR A 365 11.93 -8.09 -8.84
N GLN A 366 10.62 -8.29 -8.78
CA GLN A 366 9.68 -7.54 -7.93
C GLN A 366 9.68 -6.03 -8.17
N THR A 367 10.05 -5.59 -9.38
CA THR A 367 9.99 -4.19 -9.77
C THR A 367 8.54 -3.78 -10.01
N ALA A 368 8.14 -2.66 -9.38
CA ALA A 368 6.80 -2.12 -9.55
C ALA A 368 6.65 -1.44 -10.90
N ASN A 369 5.48 -1.60 -11.49
CA ASN A 369 5.08 -0.93 -12.72
C ASN A 369 3.64 -0.45 -12.62
N ILE A 370 3.27 0.51 -13.48
CA ILE A 370 1.88 0.91 -13.68
C ILE A 370 1.27 -0.02 -14.73
N TRP A 371 0.15 -0.59 -14.37
CA TRP A 371 -0.67 -1.44 -15.21
C TRP A 371 -2.00 -0.77 -15.52
N ARG A 372 -2.59 -1.12 -16.66
CA ARG A 372 -3.91 -0.66 -17.09
C ARG A 372 -4.77 -1.85 -17.45
N ILE A 373 -6.02 -1.80 -17.04
CA ILE A 373 -7.07 -2.74 -17.46
C ILE A 373 -8.28 -1.94 -17.95
N PRO A 374 -9.10 -2.49 -18.88
CA PRO A 374 -10.39 -1.90 -19.23
C PRO A 374 -11.34 -2.01 -18.03
N PHE A 375 -12.13 -0.95 -17.81
CA PHE A 375 -13.23 -1.00 -16.87
C PHE A 375 -14.46 -1.53 -17.59
N MET A 376 -14.85 -2.75 -17.27
CA MET A 376 -16.03 -3.41 -17.82
C MET A 376 -16.85 -3.94 -16.65
N ILE A 377 -18.05 -3.41 -16.48
CA ILE A 377 -19.05 -4.02 -15.61
C ILE A 377 -19.85 -4.99 -16.47
N LYS A 378 -19.83 -6.27 -16.09
CA LYS A 378 -20.82 -7.22 -16.61
C LYS A 378 -22.15 -6.85 -15.94
N ASN A 379 -23.06 -6.25 -16.73
CA ASN A 379 -24.46 -6.07 -16.35
C ASN A 379 -25.11 -7.44 -16.08
#